data_f80b5201db6cdebcb046952b2afce44c
#
_entry.id   f80b5201db6cdebcb046952b2afce44c
#
_cell.length_a   1.000
_cell.length_b   1.000
_cell.length_c   1.000
_cell.angle_alpha   90.00
_cell.angle_beta   90.00
_cell.angle_gamma   90.00
#
_symmetry.space_group_name_H-M   'P 1'
#
loop_
_entity.id
_entity.type
_entity.pdbx_description
1 polymer ?
#
loop_
_entity_poly.entity_id
_entity_poly.type
_entity_poly.pdbx_seq_one_letter_code
_entity_poly.pdbx_strand_id
1 'polypeptide(L)'
;MNSQMLEAAGVSPGWLAVAAIGVAVVSYFLGCFNGAVVVSRYILRDDIREHGSGNAGLSNFYRVFGGPLTAAVILSDVVKAVLAVLFAVFIAGHISPELIVLSRYWAGAFCVIGHMYPCTFQFRGGKGVLSGGALAVMVGIGGGGVLPSWIIPVVALGGFIALAASTKYISLGSCWGGASFIITSWLVYRDPLILLLAAVAGGLLLWKHRGNMVRVVKGTESKFVLHGGSQSKAAKVAAAAQETGPQPEAQAVDEPAVGAAPEAESIPAEEAAEDEVASQSEQEVK
;
A
#
# COMPACT_ATOMS: atom_id res chain seq x y z
N MET A 1 1.92 4.88 33.03
CA MET A 1 1.99 6.33 33.36
C MET A 1 0.92 6.59 34.41
N ASN A 2 1.32 7.06 35.60
CA ASN A 2 0.39 7.26 36.73
C ASN A 2 -0.34 8.60 36.54
N SER A 3 -1.62 8.71 36.93
CA SER A 3 -2.42 9.96 36.87
C SER A 3 -1.70 11.16 37.52
N GLN A 4 -0.92 10.90 38.55
CA GLN A 4 -0.09 11.91 39.24
C GLN A 4 1.00 12.53 38.35
N MET A 5 1.56 11.77 37.41
CA MET A 5 2.57 12.32 36.44
C MET A 5 1.93 13.22 35.40
N LEU A 6 0.69 12.94 35.00
CA LEU A 6 -0.08 13.79 34.09
C LEU A 6 -0.49 15.10 34.76
N GLU A 7 -0.93 15.03 36.02
CA GLU A 7 -1.26 16.20 36.81
C GLU A 7 -0.02 17.10 37.06
N ALA A 8 1.13 16.49 37.35
CA ALA A 8 2.40 17.21 37.51
C ALA A 8 2.87 17.92 36.22
N ALA A 9 2.54 17.36 35.05
CA ALA A 9 2.78 17.98 33.75
C ALA A 9 1.74 19.04 33.34
N GLY A 10 0.71 19.30 34.16
CA GLY A 10 -0.37 20.24 33.87
C GLY A 10 -1.24 19.86 32.69
N VAL A 11 -1.19 18.58 32.25
CA VAL A 11 -1.94 18.09 31.09
C VAL A 11 -3.23 17.43 31.54
N SER A 12 -4.36 17.97 31.13
CA SER A 12 -5.65 17.34 31.44
C SER A 12 -5.80 16.02 30.67
N PRO A 13 -6.42 14.98 31.26
CA PRO A 13 -6.71 13.72 30.57
C PRO A 13 -7.49 13.91 29.26
N GLY A 14 -8.34 14.91 29.17
CA GLY A 14 -9.10 15.26 27.97
C GLY A 14 -8.19 15.70 26.82
N TRP A 15 -7.22 16.55 27.08
CA TRP A 15 -6.25 16.97 26.04
C TRP A 15 -5.37 15.82 25.58
N LEU A 16 -4.97 14.94 26.48
CA LEU A 16 -4.21 13.74 26.10
C LEU A 16 -5.03 12.82 25.18
N ALA A 17 -6.30 12.62 25.49
CA ALA A 17 -7.20 11.83 24.65
C ALA A 17 -7.38 12.48 23.25
N VAL A 18 -7.59 13.79 23.19
CA VAL A 18 -7.69 14.52 21.91
C VAL A 18 -6.41 14.38 21.09
N ALA A 19 -5.24 14.55 21.71
CA ALA A 19 -3.95 14.39 21.03
C ALA A 19 -3.75 12.95 20.53
N ALA A 20 -4.05 11.94 21.34
CA ALA A 20 -3.93 10.53 20.96
C ALA A 20 -4.87 10.17 19.79
N ILE A 21 -6.13 10.65 19.82
CA ILE A 21 -7.08 10.47 18.71
C ILE A 21 -6.58 11.19 17.46
N GLY A 22 -6.12 12.42 17.57
CA GLY A 22 -5.58 13.20 16.45
C GLY A 22 -4.39 12.51 15.79
N VAL A 23 -3.43 12.01 16.59
CA VAL A 23 -2.28 11.22 16.11
C VAL A 23 -2.76 9.93 15.42
N ALA A 24 -3.71 9.21 16.00
CA ALA A 24 -4.25 7.97 15.41
C ALA A 24 -4.90 8.24 14.04
N VAL A 25 -5.74 9.26 13.94
CA VAL A 25 -6.44 9.65 12.71
C VAL A 25 -5.44 10.04 11.62
N VAL A 26 -4.51 10.96 11.93
CA VAL A 26 -3.50 11.41 10.95
C VAL A 26 -2.62 10.24 10.50
N SER A 27 -2.14 9.41 11.43
CA SER A 27 -1.30 8.25 11.12
C SER A 27 -2.04 7.20 10.28
N TYR A 28 -3.32 6.97 10.55
CA TYR A 28 -4.16 6.09 9.75
C TYR A 28 -4.32 6.61 8.31
N PHE A 29 -4.63 7.90 8.13
CA PHE A 29 -4.78 8.48 6.79
C PHE A 29 -3.45 8.54 6.02
N LEU A 30 -2.33 8.83 6.68
CA LEU A 30 -1.01 8.66 6.07
C LEU A 30 -0.79 7.20 5.63
N GLY A 31 -1.17 6.24 6.48
CA GLY A 31 -1.15 4.82 6.15
C GLY A 31 -2.00 4.46 4.94
N CYS A 32 -3.18 5.09 4.76
CA CYS A 32 -4.08 4.85 3.64
C CYS A 32 -3.45 5.19 2.27
N PHE A 33 -2.43 6.04 2.23
CA PHE A 33 -1.66 6.25 1.02
C PHE A 33 -0.87 4.97 0.69
N ASN A 34 -1.33 4.22 -0.31
CA ASN A 34 -0.71 2.97 -0.73
C ASN A 34 0.03 3.16 -2.06
N GLY A 35 1.38 3.20 -2.01
CA GLY A 35 2.20 3.47 -3.18
C GLY A 35 1.99 2.49 -4.32
N ALA A 36 1.79 1.20 -4.03
CA ALA A 36 1.57 0.21 -5.07
C ALA A 36 0.26 0.47 -5.84
N VAL A 37 -0.84 0.84 -5.14
CA VAL A 37 -2.12 1.20 -5.78
C VAL A 37 -2.02 2.53 -6.51
N VAL A 38 -1.42 3.55 -5.86
CA VAL A 38 -1.30 4.89 -6.47
C VAL A 38 -0.49 4.83 -7.76
N VAL A 39 0.68 4.22 -7.74
CA VAL A 39 1.55 4.11 -8.93
C VAL A 39 0.87 3.27 -10.01
N SER A 40 0.28 2.11 -9.67
CA SER A 40 -0.33 1.26 -10.68
C SER A 40 -1.57 1.90 -11.30
N ARG A 41 -2.49 2.45 -10.49
CA ARG A 41 -3.75 3.03 -11.01
C ARG A 41 -3.57 4.34 -11.76
N TYR A 42 -2.76 5.25 -11.21
CA TYR A 42 -2.71 6.62 -11.72
C TYR A 42 -1.55 6.86 -12.69
N ILE A 43 -0.45 6.10 -12.59
CA ILE A 43 0.70 6.22 -13.50
C ILE A 43 0.64 5.16 -14.60
N LEU A 44 0.46 3.87 -14.22
CA LEU A 44 0.45 2.76 -15.17
C LEU A 44 -0.93 2.48 -15.78
N ARG A 45 -1.99 3.18 -15.31
CA ARG A 45 -3.38 3.00 -15.76
C ARG A 45 -3.89 1.55 -15.63
N ASP A 46 -3.38 0.84 -14.60
CA ASP A 46 -3.68 -0.57 -14.36
C ASP A 46 -3.65 -0.85 -12.85
N ASP A 47 -4.59 -1.59 -12.29
CA ASP A 47 -4.68 -1.80 -10.85
C ASP A 47 -3.93 -3.07 -10.42
N ILE A 48 -2.87 -2.91 -9.62
CA ILE A 48 -2.08 -4.05 -9.10
C ILE A 48 -2.91 -5.10 -8.36
N ARG A 49 -4.08 -4.72 -7.84
CA ARG A 49 -4.97 -5.63 -7.08
C ARG A 49 -5.71 -6.61 -7.99
N GLU A 50 -5.69 -6.39 -9.29
CA GLU A 50 -6.26 -7.28 -10.31
C GLU A 50 -5.23 -8.25 -10.89
N HIS A 51 -3.95 -8.12 -10.47
CA HIS A 51 -2.85 -8.89 -11.03
C HIS A 51 -2.06 -9.67 -9.99
N GLY A 52 -1.44 -10.75 -10.44
CA GLY A 52 -0.53 -11.59 -9.65
C GLY A 52 -1.23 -12.18 -8.42
N SER A 53 -0.76 -11.81 -7.22
CA SER A 53 -1.38 -12.27 -5.96
C SER A 53 -2.58 -11.43 -5.50
N GLY A 54 -2.95 -10.38 -6.23
CA GLY A 54 -3.98 -9.43 -5.84
C GLY A 54 -3.63 -8.53 -4.64
N ASN A 55 -2.41 -8.63 -4.12
CA ASN A 55 -1.99 -7.86 -2.97
C ASN A 55 -1.40 -6.49 -3.37
N ALA A 56 -1.87 -5.42 -2.72
CA ALA A 56 -1.39 -4.06 -2.94
C ALA A 56 -0.06 -3.79 -2.19
N GLY A 57 1.00 -4.48 -2.57
CA GLY A 57 2.31 -4.35 -1.93
C GLY A 57 3.48 -4.56 -2.86
N LEU A 58 4.67 -4.16 -2.39
CA LEU A 58 5.91 -4.12 -3.16
C LEU A 58 6.21 -5.42 -3.92
N SER A 59 6.14 -6.57 -3.26
CA SER A 59 6.53 -7.85 -3.89
C SER A 59 5.62 -8.22 -5.07
N ASN A 60 4.32 -7.91 -4.98
CA ASN A 60 3.40 -8.10 -6.10
C ASN A 60 3.64 -7.08 -7.20
N PHE A 61 3.80 -5.81 -6.83
CA PHE A 61 4.09 -4.72 -7.76
C PHE A 61 5.35 -5.02 -8.59
N TYR A 62 6.46 -5.37 -7.91
CA TYR A 62 7.73 -5.69 -8.58
C TYR A 62 7.59 -6.89 -9.53
N ARG A 63 6.84 -7.92 -9.14
CA ARG A 63 6.64 -9.11 -9.96
C ARG A 63 5.83 -8.83 -11.24
N VAL A 64 4.81 -7.97 -11.13
CA VAL A 64 3.89 -7.67 -12.25
C VAL A 64 4.45 -6.59 -13.15
N PHE A 65 4.87 -5.48 -12.57
CA PHE A 65 5.28 -4.29 -13.32
C PHE A 65 6.81 -4.13 -13.39
N GLY A 66 7.54 -4.52 -12.34
CA GLY A 66 8.98 -4.34 -12.26
C GLY A 66 9.43 -2.87 -12.38
N GLY A 67 10.69 -2.68 -12.85
CA GLY A 67 11.18 -1.39 -13.27
C GLY A 67 11.39 -0.33 -12.17
N PRO A 68 11.73 0.91 -12.57
CA PRO A 68 12.14 1.97 -11.65
C PRO A 68 11.00 2.48 -10.76
N LEU A 69 9.73 2.34 -11.19
CA LEU A 69 8.56 2.73 -10.38
C LEU A 69 8.42 1.92 -9.09
N THR A 70 9.09 0.76 -9.00
CA THR A 70 9.20 0.00 -7.75
C THR A 70 9.87 0.82 -6.64
N ALA A 71 10.84 1.68 -6.99
CA ALA A 71 11.48 2.59 -6.04
C ALA A 71 10.48 3.63 -5.50
N ALA A 72 9.58 4.12 -6.33
CA ALA A 72 8.52 5.05 -5.89
C ALA A 72 7.57 4.37 -4.89
N VAL A 73 7.24 3.09 -5.09
CA VAL A 73 6.44 2.30 -4.12
C VAL A 73 7.18 2.14 -2.79
N ILE A 74 8.48 1.80 -2.84
CA ILE A 74 9.30 1.69 -1.63
C ILE A 74 9.32 3.02 -0.88
N LEU A 75 9.67 4.10 -1.59
CA LEU A 75 9.81 5.43 -1.01
C LEU A 75 8.51 5.89 -0.36
N SER A 76 7.37 5.73 -1.03
CA SER A 76 6.08 6.14 -0.51
C SER A 76 5.70 5.39 0.77
N ASP A 77 5.93 4.06 0.83
CA ASP A 77 5.57 3.24 1.98
C ASP A 77 6.49 3.48 3.19
N VAL A 78 7.75 3.86 2.96
CA VAL A 78 8.69 4.25 4.01
C VAL A 78 8.39 5.67 4.50
N VAL A 79 8.27 6.63 3.59
CA VAL A 79 8.08 8.05 3.92
C VAL A 79 6.80 8.26 4.72
N LYS A 80 5.67 7.65 4.33
CA LYS A 80 4.42 7.79 5.11
C LYS A 80 4.54 7.31 6.55
N ALA A 81 5.26 6.21 6.78
CA ALA A 81 5.47 5.67 8.13
C ALA A 81 6.41 6.59 8.95
N VAL A 82 7.47 7.11 8.33
CA VAL A 82 8.36 8.09 8.95
C VAL A 82 7.59 9.36 9.30
N LEU A 83 6.80 9.91 8.39
CA LEU A 83 5.99 11.11 8.64
C LEU A 83 4.97 10.92 9.75
N ALA A 84 4.30 9.76 9.79
CA ALA A 84 3.35 9.44 10.87
C ALA A 84 4.04 9.45 12.24
N VAL A 85 5.22 8.81 12.34
CA VAL A 85 5.97 8.76 13.59
C VAL A 85 6.54 10.14 13.96
N LEU A 86 7.08 10.90 13.01
CA LEU A 86 7.59 12.25 13.28
C LEU A 86 6.49 13.21 13.76
N PHE A 87 5.31 13.13 13.15
CA PHE A 87 4.14 13.89 13.61
C PHE A 87 3.76 13.53 15.05
N ALA A 88 3.73 12.24 15.39
CA ALA A 88 3.43 11.79 16.75
C ALA A 88 4.49 12.24 17.77
N VAL A 89 5.77 12.16 17.42
CA VAL A 89 6.88 12.64 18.26
C VAL A 89 6.80 14.15 18.48
N PHE A 90 6.46 14.91 17.43
CA PHE A 90 6.25 16.33 17.52
C PHE A 90 5.12 16.66 18.53
N ILE A 91 3.97 16.07 18.41
CA ILE A 91 2.83 16.26 19.33
C ILE A 91 3.20 15.83 20.76
N ALA A 92 3.78 14.64 20.91
CA ALA A 92 4.16 14.10 22.22
C ALA A 92 5.21 14.98 22.93
N GLY A 93 6.21 15.48 22.18
CA GLY A 93 7.26 16.35 22.72
C GLY A 93 6.74 17.68 23.29
N HIS A 94 5.60 18.19 22.78
CA HIS A 94 4.93 19.39 23.32
C HIS A 94 4.02 19.08 24.53
N ILE A 95 3.72 17.81 24.78
CA ILE A 95 2.90 17.38 25.92
C ILE A 95 3.80 16.89 27.05
N SER A 96 4.58 15.84 26.81
CA SER A 96 5.56 15.31 27.75
C SER A 96 6.59 14.45 27.00
N PRO A 97 7.91 14.65 27.25
CA PRO A 97 8.97 13.83 26.67
C PRO A 97 8.82 12.32 26.95
N GLU A 98 8.20 11.93 28.06
CA GLU A 98 7.95 10.54 28.43
C GLU A 98 7.00 9.82 27.49
N LEU A 99 6.14 10.57 26.78
CA LEU A 99 5.20 10.04 25.80
C LEU A 99 5.84 9.72 24.44
N ILE A 100 7.06 10.19 24.18
CA ILE A 100 7.70 10.10 22.87
C ILE A 100 7.82 8.64 22.40
N VAL A 101 8.27 7.75 23.24
CA VAL A 101 8.41 6.32 22.87
C VAL A 101 7.06 5.70 22.56
N LEU A 102 6.09 5.91 23.45
CA LEU A 102 4.74 5.39 23.27
C LEU A 102 4.08 5.96 22.00
N SER A 103 4.26 7.25 21.72
CA SER A 103 3.69 7.91 20.54
C SER A 103 4.19 7.33 19.21
N ARG A 104 5.45 6.86 19.15
CA ARG A 104 6.01 6.17 17.98
C ARG A 104 5.27 4.87 17.69
N TYR A 105 5.04 4.05 18.72
CA TYR A 105 4.28 2.81 18.60
C TYR A 105 2.82 3.06 18.24
N TRP A 106 2.22 4.08 18.86
CA TRP A 106 0.85 4.49 18.59
C TRP A 106 0.66 4.88 17.13
N ALA A 107 1.44 5.84 16.64
CA ALA A 107 1.40 6.26 15.25
C ALA A 107 1.72 5.13 14.27
N GLY A 108 2.75 4.33 14.58
CA GLY A 108 3.15 3.21 13.74
C GLY A 108 2.05 2.16 13.60
N ALA A 109 1.38 1.80 14.70
CA ALA A 109 0.27 0.84 14.68
C ALA A 109 -0.88 1.34 13.77
N PHE A 110 -1.31 2.60 13.91
CA PHE A 110 -2.36 3.18 13.08
C PHE A 110 -1.94 3.36 11.62
N CYS A 111 -0.69 3.73 11.36
CA CYS A 111 -0.15 3.78 9.99
C CYS A 111 -0.14 2.40 9.33
N VAL A 112 0.26 1.35 10.04
CA VAL A 112 0.22 -0.04 9.54
C VAL A 112 -1.22 -0.49 9.29
N ILE A 113 -2.16 -0.17 10.19
CA ILE A 113 -3.59 -0.44 9.99
C ILE A 113 -4.09 0.27 8.72
N GLY A 114 -3.77 1.55 8.55
CA GLY A 114 -4.15 2.32 7.35
C GLY A 114 -3.58 1.73 6.07
N HIS A 115 -2.31 1.28 6.08
CA HIS A 115 -1.71 0.60 4.92
C HIS A 115 -2.39 -0.73 4.58
N MET A 116 -2.81 -1.51 5.59
CA MET A 116 -3.43 -2.81 5.39
C MET A 116 -4.91 -2.73 5.03
N TYR A 117 -5.59 -1.71 5.55
CA TYR A 117 -7.03 -1.50 5.42
C TYR A 117 -7.35 -0.02 5.07
N PRO A 118 -6.86 0.47 3.92
CA PRO A 118 -7.06 1.86 3.51
C PRO A 118 -8.52 2.12 3.14
N CYS A 119 -9.18 3.04 3.84
CA CYS A 119 -10.56 3.43 3.52
C CYS A 119 -10.68 4.03 2.11
N THR A 120 -9.63 4.70 1.63
CA THR A 120 -9.53 5.26 0.28
C THR A 120 -9.51 4.22 -0.84
N PHE A 121 -9.19 2.96 -0.52
CA PHE A 121 -9.07 1.87 -1.49
C PHE A 121 -9.93 0.65 -1.10
N GLN A 122 -11.13 0.89 -0.55
CA GLN A 122 -12.11 -0.15 -0.20
C GLN A 122 -11.54 -1.17 0.81
N PHE A 123 -10.70 -0.73 1.74
CA PHE A 123 -10.03 -1.55 2.75
C PHE A 123 -9.18 -2.70 2.18
N ARG A 124 -8.80 -2.62 0.90
CA ARG A 124 -7.97 -3.60 0.18
C ARG A 124 -6.56 -3.06 -0.02
N GLY A 125 -5.74 -3.13 1.03
CA GLY A 125 -4.35 -2.66 1.05
C GLY A 125 -3.30 -3.77 1.00
N GLY A 126 -2.07 -3.41 1.39
CA GLY A 126 -0.91 -4.30 1.43
C GLY A 126 -0.79 -5.12 2.71
N LYS A 127 0.42 -5.61 2.99
CA LYS A 127 0.75 -6.41 4.18
C LYS A 127 1.60 -5.67 5.22
N GLY A 128 1.98 -4.44 4.94
CA GLY A 128 2.65 -3.57 5.89
C GLY A 128 4.13 -3.84 6.13
N VAL A 129 4.81 -4.60 5.28
CA VAL A 129 6.22 -4.98 5.51
C VAL A 129 7.15 -3.77 5.50
N LEU A 130 7.05 -2.89 4.49
CA LEU A 130 7.89 -1.69 4.41
C LEU A 130 7.54 -0.68 5.50
N SER A 131 6.26 -0.42 5.72
CA SER A 131 5.81 0.49 6.78
C SER A 131 6.17 -0.03 8.17
N GLY A 132 6.07 -1.36 8.41
CA GLY A 132 6.51 -2.00 9.65
C GLY A 132 8.03 -1.97 9.83
N GLY A 133 8.80 -2.16 8.76
CA GLY A 133 10.26 -2.01 8.77
C GLY A 133 10.69 -0.58 9.10
N ALA A 134 10.05 0.43 8.50
CA ALA A 134 10.28 1.84 8.81
C ALA A 134 9.91 2.15 10.26
N LEU A 135 8.79 1.62 10.78
CA LEU A 135 8.42 1.74 12.19
C LEU A 135 9.51 1.15 13.10
N ALA A 136 10.02 -0.05 12.81
CA ALA A 136 11.07 -0.67 13.60
C ALA A 136 12.32 0.22 13.70
N VAL A 137 12.72 0.85 12.58
CA VAL A 137 13.82 1.82 12.55
C VAL A 137 13.51 3.05 13.41
N MET A 138 12.33 3.64 13.23
CA MET A 138 11.93 4.85 13.96
C MET A 138 11.82 4.63 15.47
N VAL A 139 11.44 3.44 15.89
CA VAL A 139 11.45 3.04 17.30
C VAL A 139 12.88 2.82 17.79
N GLY A 140 13.73 2.19 16.98
CA GLY A 140 15.11 1.92 17.30
C GLY A 140 15.98 3.16 17.55
N ILE A 141 15.68 4.26 16.88
CA ILE A 141 16.35 5.57 17.07
C ILE A 141 15.95 6.21 18.40
N GLY A 142 14.84 5.75 19.03
CA GLY A 142 14.19 6.45 20.13
C GLY A 142 14.89 6.42 21.48
N GLY A 143 15.74 5.45 21.76
CA GLY A 143 16.31 5.25 23.09
C GLY A 143 15.29 4.86 24.16
N GLY A 144 15.66 4.95 25.42
CA GLY A 144 14.73 4.93 26.57
C GLY A 144 14.25 3.57 27.07
N GLY A 145 14.89 2.46 26.70
CA GLY A 145 14.55 1.12 27.20
C GLY A 145 15.53 0.59 28.23
N VAL A 146 15.21 -0.56 28.84
CA VAL A 146 16.12 -1.32 29.70
C VAL A 146 17.26 -1.98 28.90
N LEU A 147 17.04 -2.17 27.59
CA LEU A 147 18.05 -2.56 26.63
C LEU A 147 18.14 -1.49 25.53
N PRO A 148 19.26 -1.42 24.79
CA PRO A 148 19.39 -0.49 23.68
C PRO A 148 18.31 -0.70 22.61
N SER A 149 17.57 0.35 22.28
CA SER A 149 16.42 0.26 21.35
C SER A 149 16.82 -0.12 19.92
N TRP A 150 18.06 0.14 19.50
CA TRP A 150 18.58 -0.26 18.19
C TRP A 150 18.58 -1.78 17.96
N ILE A 151 18.47 -2.58 19.03
CA ILE A 151 18.31 -4.04 18.92
C ILE A 151 17.05 -4.39 18.11
N ILE A 152 15.98 -3.59 18.25
CA ILE A 152 14.70 -3.84 17.56
C ILE A 152 14.87 -3.88 16.04
N PRO A 153 15.33 -2.81 15.36
CA PRO A 153 15.52 -2.83 13.91
C PRO A 153 16.62 -3.83 13.48
N VAL A 154 17.69 -3.98 14.25
CA VAL A 154 18.78 -4.90 13.88
C VAL A 154 18.28 -6.35 13.84
N VAL A 155 17.53 -6.79 14.85
CA VAL A 155 16.99 -8.15 14.87
C VAL A 155 15.88 -8.33 13.86
N ALA A 156 14.96 -7.35 13.73
CA ALA A 156 13.84 -7.45 12.81
C ALA A 156 14.29 -7.41 11.34
N LEU A 157 15.08 -6.42 10.95
CA LEU A 157 15.53 -6.26 9.56
C LEU A 157 16.69 -7.19 9.22
N GLY A 158 17.64 -7.41 10.14
CA GLY A 158 18.74 -8.33 9.92
C GLY A 158 18.26 -9.76 9.70
N GLY A 159 17.34 -10.25 10.52
CA GLY A 159 16.73 -11.56 10.33
C GLY A 159 15.82 -11.63 9.09
N PHE A 160 15.08 -10.55 8.79
CA PHE A 160 14.35 -10.45 7.52
C PHE A 160 15.28 -10.64 6.32
N ILE A 161 16.38 -9.88 6.28
CA ILE A 161 17.35 -9.94 5.17
C ILE A 161 17.99 -11.33 5.10
N ALA A 162 18.44 -11.87 6.22
CA ALA A 162 19.10 -13.19 6.28
C ALA A 162 18.18 -14.30 5.76
N LEU A 163 16.93 -14.35 6.23
CA LEU A 163 15.95 -15.35 5.78
C LEU A 163 15.51 -15.14 4.33
N ALA A 164 15.27 -13.90 3.90
CA ALA A 164 14.89 -13.61 2.53
C ALA A 164 16.03 -13.93 1.55
N ALA A 165 17.29 -13.64 1.90
CA ALA A 165 18.46 -13.92 1.07
C ALA A 165 18.75 -15.41 0.96
N SER A 166 18.68 -16.17 2.07
CA SER A 166 18.99 -17.60 2.10
C SER A 166 17.89 -18.47 1.47
N THR A 167 16.61 -18.17 1.79
CA THR A 167 15.49 -18.99 1.35
C THR A 167 14.83 -18.52 0.04
N LYS A 168 15.06 -17.26 -0.33
CA LYS A 168 14.36 -16.54 -1.41
C LYS A 168 12.86 -16.30 -1.13
N TYR A 169 12.37 -16.58 0.08
CA TYR A 169 11.00 -16.32 0.49
C TYR A 169 10.92 -15.01 1.28
N ILE A 170 10.51 -13.92 0.61
CA ILE A 170 10.26 -12.61 1.26
C ILE A 170 9.25 -12.75 2.40
N SER A 171 8.23 -13.61 2.22
CA SER A 171 7.19 -13.82 3.22
C SER A 171 7.71 -14.44 4.52
N LEU A 172 8.71 -15.32 4.45
CA LEU A 172 9.32 -15.90 5.64
C LEU A 172 10.11 -14.84 6.44
N GLY A 173 10.92 -14.03 5.73
CA GLY A 173 11.59 -12.89 6.35
C GLY A 173 10.60 -11.88 6.97
N SER A 174 9.46 -11.63 6.29
CA SER A 174 8.42 -10.73 6.82
C SER A 174 7.81 -11.25 8.11
N CYS A 175 7.54 -12.56 8.19
CA CYS A 175 7.03 -13.18 9.44
C CYS A 175 8.05 -13.09 10.57
N TRP A 176 9.35 -13.32 10.28
CA TRP A 176 10.41 -13.07 11.25
C TRP A 176 10.39 -11.62 11.74
N GLY A 177 10.35 -10.65 10.81
CA GLY A 177 10.32 -9.23 11.15
C GLY A 177 9.16 -8.88 12.08
N GLY A 178 7.94 -9.37 11.78
CA GLY A 178 6.77 -9.13 12.62
C GLY A 178 6.85 -9.77 14.00
N ALA A 179 7.27 -11.05 14.08
CA ALA A 179 7.39 -11.78 15.34
C ALA A 179 8.52 -11.19 16.22
N SER A 180 9.69 -10.96 15.64
CA SER A 180 10.84 -10.42 16.36
C SER A 180 10.62 -8.97 16.81
N PHE A 181 9.87 -8.16 16.05
CA PHE A 181 9.47 -6.81 16.48
C PHE A 181 8.66 -6.84 17.78
N ILE A 182 7.70 -7.75 17.92
CA ILE A 182 6.91 -7.90 19.15
C ILE A 182 7.81 -8.30 20.33
N ILE A 183 8.63 -9.34 20.11
CA ILE A 183 9.50 -9.89 21.17
C ILE A 183 10.54 -8.86 21.62
N THR A 184 11.25 -8.25 20.68
CA THR A 184 12.30 -7.27 21.00
C THR A 184 11.74 -5.99 21.62
N SER A 185 10.56 -5.53 21.19
CA SER A 185 9.88 -4.39 21.84
C SER A 185 9.59 -4.67 23.30
N TRP A 186 9.10 -5.86 23.63
CA TRP A 186 8.90 -6.28 25.02
C TRP A 186 10.21 -6.37 25.80
N LEU A 187 11.22 -6.96 25.21
CA LEU A 187 12.53 -7.12 25.87
C LEU A 187 13.19 -5.76 26.15
N VAL A 188 13.01 -4.79 25.28
CA VAL A 188 13.61 -3.45 25.40
C VAL A 188 12.85 -2.59 26.40
N TYR A 189 11.53 -2.52 26.32
CA TYR A 189 10.76 -1.52 27.07
C TYR A 189 10.05 -2.05 28.31
N ARG A 190 9.72 -3.34 28.37
CA ARG A 190 8.97 -3.97 29.47
C ARG A 190 7.65 -3.27 29.82
N ASP A 191 7.07 -2.59 28.86
CA ASP A 191 5.83 -1.83 29.00
C ASP A 191 4.67 -2.57 28.31
N PRO A 192 3.57 -2.89 29.03
CA PRO A 192 2.44 -3.64 28.50
C PRO A 192 1.71 -2.93 27.33
N LEU A 193 1.66 -1.59 27.34
CA LEU A 193 1.01 -0.83 26.28
C LEU A 193 1.86 -0.82 25.02
N ILE A 194 3.19 -0.70 25.16
CA ILE A 194 4.12 -0.88 24.05
C ILE A 194 4.01 -2.29 23.47
N LEU A 195 3.94 -3.32 24.33
CA LEU A 195 3.72 -4.69 23.87
C LEU A 195 2.41 -4.84 23.10
N LEU A 196 1.32 -4.26 23.59
CA LEU A 196 0.03 -4.28 22.90
C LEU A 196 0.12 -3.66 21.51
N LEU A 197 0.72 -2.48 21.39
CA LEU A 197 0.86 -1.77 20.11
C LEU A 197 1.80 -2.50 19.15
N ALA A 198 2.90 -3.06 19.65
CA ALA A 198 3.79 -3.91 18.87
C ALA A 198 3.07 -5.19 18.40
N ALA A 199 2.23 -5.79 19.26
CA ALA A 199 1.42 -6.96 18.93
C ALA A 199 0.34 -6.62 17.88
N VAL A 200 -0.27 -5.45 17.93
CA VAL A 200 -1.20 -4.99 16.89
C VAL A 200 -0.46 -4.87 15.54
N ALA A 201 0.65 -4.15 15.48
CA ALA A 201 1.38 -3.94 14.23
C ALA A 201 1.99 -5.25 13.68
N GLY A 202 2.76 -5.96 14.51
CA GLY A 202 3.42 -7.21 14.12
C GLY A 202 2.43 -8.37 13.94
N GLY A 203 1.41 -8.48 14.79
CA GLY A 203 0.38 -9.51 14.72
C GLY A 203 -0.50 -9.39 13.47
N LEU A 204 -0.89 -8.16 13.09
CA LEU A 204 -1.58 -7.92 11.81
C LEU A 204 -0.70 -8.30 10.61
N LEU A 205 0.60 -8.01 10.66
CA LEU A 205 1.54 -8.42 9.63
C LEU A 205 1.59 -9.95 9.53
N LEU A 206 1.73 -10.66 10.63
CA LEU A 206 1.70 -12.14 10.68
C LEU A 206 0.38 -12.68 10.13
N TRP A 207 -0.75 -12.11 10.55
CA TRP A 207 -2.07 -12.48 10.06
C TRP A 207 -2.21 -12.31 8.54
N LYS A 208 -1.74 -11.20 8.00
CA LYS A 208 -1.74 -10.95 6.53
C LYS A 208 -0.83 -11.92 5.77
N HIS A 209 0.15 -12.55 6.43
CA HIS A 209 1.05 -13.54 5.82
C HIS A 209 0.61 -14.99 6.00
N ARG A 210 -0.50 -15.30 6.73
CA ARG A 210 -0.93 -16.68 6.98
C ARG A 210 -1.05 -17.53 5.71
N GLY A 211 -1.63 -16.98 4.66
CA GLY A 211 -1.74 -17.68 3.37
C GLY A 211 -0.40 -17.91 2.67
N ASN A 212 0.58 -17.01 2.87
CA ASN A 212 1.93 -17.21 2.36
C ASN A 212 2.62 -18.36 3.12
N MET A 213 2.46 -18.44 4.45
CA MET A 213 3.05 -19.52 5.23
C MET A 213 2.49 -20.89 4.82
N VAL A 214 1.19 -20.98 4.56
CA VAL A 214 0.60 -22.21 4.01
C VAL A 214 1.24 -22.59 2.67
N ARG A 215 1.50 -21.61 1.79
CA ARG A 215 2.17 -21.88 0.51
C ARG A 215 3.66 -22.23 0.68
N VAL A 216 4.35 -21.63 1.64
CA VAL A 216 5.75 -22.02 1.98
C VAL A 216 5.81 -23.47 2.39
N VAL A 217 4.93 -23.91 3.31
CA VAL A 217 4.89 -25.31 3.78
C VAL A 217 4.53 -26.26 2.64
N LYS A 218 3.63 -25.86 1.73
CA LYS A 218 3.26 -26.66 0.54
C LYS A 218 4.29 -26.58 -0.61
N GLY A 219 5.36 -25.78 -0.47
CA GLY A 219 6.36 -25.57 -1.53
C GLY A 219 5.85 -24.78 -2.75
N THR A 220 4.69 -24.11 -2.64
CA THR A 220 4.04 -23.35 -3.72
C THR A 220 4.18 -21.84 -3.59
N GLU A 221 4.89 -21.34 -2.59
CA GLU A 221 5.18 -19.92 -2.45
C GLU A 221 6.18 -19.47 -3.51
N SER A 222 5.91 -18.32 -4.14
CA SER A 222 6.80 -17.78 -5.17
C SER A 222 8.12 -17.30 -4.55
N LYS A 223 9.23 -17.81 -5.06
CA LYS A 223 10.56 -17.32 -4.71
C LYS A 223 10.81 -15.94 -5.33
N PHE A 224 11.49 -15.09 -4.60
CA PHE A 224 11.91 -13.79 -5.08
C PHE A 224 13.13 -13.94 -5.99
N VAL A 225 12.99 -13.45 -7.21
CA VAL A 225 14.07 -13.41 -8.21
C VAL A 225 14.25 -11.96 -8.64
N LEU A 226 15.48 -11.45 -8.54
CA LEU A 226 15.82 -10.17 -9.14
C LEU A 226 15.86 -10.37 -10.65
N HIS A 227 14.88 -9.83 -11.36
CA HIS A 227 14.90 -9.83 -12.81
C HIS A 227 15.88 -8.76 -13.27
N GLY A 228 17.04 -9.20 -13.76
CA GLY A 228 17.92 -8.34 -14.53
C GLY A 228 17.23 -8.02 -15.88
N GLY A 229 16.72 -6.80 -16.02
CA GLY A 229 16.49 -6.16 -17.31
C GLY A 229 15.57 -6.77 -18.36
N SER A 230 14.86 -7.87 -18.11
CA SER A 230 13.91 -8.44 -19.07
C SER A 230 12.58 -7.70 -19.00
N GLN A 231 12.28 -6.99 -20.08
CA GLN A 231 11.06 -6.28 -20.45
C GLN A 231 9.90 -6.41 -19.45
N SER A 232 9.86 -5.49 -18.48
CA SER A 232 8.71 -5.39 -17.58
C SER A 232 7.50 -4.93 -18.39
N LYS A 233 6.27 -5.32 -17.98
CA LYS A 233 5.03 -4.83 -18.59
C LYS A 233 5.00 -3.30 -18.64
N ALA A 234 5.63 -2.62 -17.69
CA ALA A 234 5.80 -1.16 -17.66
C ALA A 234 6.67 -0.65 -18.82
N ALA A 235 7.74 -1.36 -19.19
CA ALA A 235 8.54 -1.00 -20.37
C ALA A 235 7.78 -1.24 -21.68
N LYS A 236 6.94 -2.29 -21.72
CA LYS A 236 6.07 -2.54 -22.89
C LYS A 236 4.95 -1.49 -23.02
N VAL A 237 4.34 -1.07 -21.91
CA VAL A 237 3.33 0.01 -21.90
C VAL A 237 3.96 1.35 -22.26
N ALA A 238 5.16 1.66 -21.76
CA ALA A 238 5.89 2.88 -22.11
C ALA A 238 6.34 2.88 -23.59
N ALA A 239 6.78 1.75 -24.11
CA ALA A 239 7.12 1.59 -25.53
C ALA A 239 5.89 1.73 -26.43
N ALA A 240 4.77 1.08 -26.07
CA ALA A 240 3.51 1.20 -26.82
C ALA A 240 2.93 2.63 -26.79
N ALA A 241 3.11 3.36 -25.68
CA ALA A 241 2.70 4.76 -25.57
C ALA A 241 3.57 5.71 -26.43
N GLN A 242 4.82 5.34 -26.69
CA GLN A 242 5.70 6.07 -27.58
C GLN A 242 5.43 5.77 -29.07
N GLU A 243 4.95 4.56 -29.38
CA GLU A 243 4.53 4.18 -30.75
C GLU A 243 3.19 4.78 -31.17
N THR A 244 2.34 5.20 -30.22
CA THR A 244 1.05 5.89 -30.46
C THR A 244 1.17 7.42 -30.39
N GLY A 245 2.37 7.99 -30.47
CA GLY A 245 2.58 9.42 -30.66
C GLY A 245 1.91 9.89 -31.97
N PRO A 246 1.45 11.15 -32.06
CA PRO A 246 0.74 11.64 -33.26
C PRO A 246 1.59 11.41 -34.49
N GLN A 247 1.05 10.61 -35.43
CA GLN A 247 1.65 10.49 -36.74
C GLN A 247 1.64 11.89 -37.38
N PRO A 248 2.72 12.34 -38.02
CA PRO A 248 2.71 13.57 -38.76
C PRO A 248 1.65 13.43 -39.88
N GLU A 249 0.72 14.37 -39.90
CA GLU A 249 -0.26 14.53 -41.00
C GLU A 249 0.49 14.45 -42.32
N ALA A 250 0.13 13.45 -43.14
CA ALA A 250 0.56 13.39 -44.51
C ALA A 250 0.03 14.63 -45.24
N GLN A 251 0.94 15.47 -45.70
CA GLN A 251 0.70 16.61 -46.54
C GLN A 251 -0.13 16.17 -47.76
N ALA A 252 -1.25 16.85 -47.93
CA ALA A 252 -2.05 16.79 -49.14
C ALA A 252 -1.18 17.20 -50.35
N VAL A 253 -1.07 16.33 -51.33
CA VAL A 253 -0.49 16.63 -52.63
C VAL A 253 -1.67 16.87 -53.56
N ASP A 254 -1.63 18.05 -54.19
CA ASP A 254 -2.55 18.64 -55.17
C ASP A 254 -3.06 17.69 -56.27
N GLU A 255 -4.34 17.88 -56.61
CA GLU A 255 -4.97 17.40 -57.82
C GLU A 255 -4.39 18.04 -59.10
N PRO A 256 -4.62 17.43 -60.26
CA PRO A 256 -5.41 18.16 -61.22
C PRO A 256 -6.59 17.38 -61.84
N ALA A 257 -7.61 18.16 -62.09
CA ALA A 257 -8.86 17.86 -62.71
C ALA A 257 -8.75 17.26 -64.14
N VAL A 258 -9.78 16.54 -64.60
CA VAL A 258 -10.58 16.70 -65.81
C VAL A 258 -11.50 15.48 -66.08
N GLY A 259 -12.81 15.73 -66.22
CA GLY A 259 -13.61 15.21 -67.31
C GLY A 259 -14.75 14.25 -66.98
N ALA A 260 -15.93 14.83 -67.08
CA ALA A 260 -17.17 14.30 -67.69
C ALA A 260 -18.03 13.26 -66.94
N ALA A 261 -19.24 13.73 -66.60
CA ALA A 261 -20.48 12.94 -66.46
C ALA A 261 -20.96 12.49 -67.86
N PRO A 262 -22.08 11.71 -68.10
CA PRO A 262 -23.36 11.80 -67.37
C PRO A 262 -24.18 10.50 -67.19
N GLU A 263 -25.39 10.74 -66.66
CA GLU A 263 -26.69 10.02 -66.75
C GLU A 263 -26.90 8.80 -65.85
N ALA A 264 -27.80 8.91 -64.94
CA ALA A 264 -29.26 8.88 -64.80
C ALA A 264 -29.88 7.49 -65.04
N GLU A 265 -30.51 6.93 -63.99
CA GLU A 265 -31.83 6.32 -64.02
C GLU A 265 -32.31 5.85 -62.64
N SER A 266 -33.28 6.51 -62.17
CA SER A 266 -34.66 6.25 -61.74
C SER A 266 -34.93 5.09 -60.77
N ILE A 267 -35.49 5.49 -59.66
CA ILE A 267 -36.42 5.01 -58.65
C ILE A 267 -37.47 3.98 -59.22
N PRO A 268 -38.08 3.02 -58.41
CA PRO A 268 -39.12 3.45 -57.48
C PRO A 268 -39.14 2.71 -56.11
N ALA A 269 -39.88 3.35 -55.23
CA ALA A 269 -40.37 3.02 -53.93
C ALA A 269 -41.47 1.93 -53.95
N GLU A 270 -41.77 1.38 -52.82
CA GLU A 270 -43.06 0.92 -52.27
C GLU A 270 -42.79 -0.15 -51.25
N GLU A 271 -43.31 -0.23 -50.14
CA GLU A 271 -44.47 0.13 -49.33
C GLU A 271 -44.32 -0.76 -48.10
N ALA A 272 -44.39 -0.24 -46.97
CA ALA A 272 -45.54 -0.09 -46.09
C ALA A 272 -45.88 -1.30 -45.22
N ALA A 273 -46.06 -0.97 -44.02
CA ALA A 273 -47.13 -1.21 -43.06
C ALA A 273 -46.87 -2.33 -42.03
N GLU A 274 -46.83 -1.85 -40.79
CA GLU A 274 -47.84 -2.02 -39.72
C GLU A 274 -47.94 -3.39 -39.12
N ASP A 275 -47.82 -3.54 -37.86
CA ASP A 275 -48.78 -3.57 -36.75
C ASP A 275 -48.03 -3.95 -35.48
N GLU A 276 -48.00 -3.18 -34.48
CA GLU A 276 -48.94 -2.87 -33.39
C GLU A 276 -49.30 -4.06 -32.45
N VAL A 277 -49.21 -3.71 -31.20
CA VAL A 277 -50.09 -4.02 -30.08
C VAL A 277 -49.71 -5.14 -29.11
N ALA A 278 -49.34 -4.58 -27.95
CA ALA A 278 -49.94 -4.90 -26.60
C ALA A 278 -49.76 -6.31 -26.07
N SER A 279 -49.53 -6.52 -24.84
CA SER A 279 -50.03 -6.01 -23.58
C SER A 279 -49.38 -6.84 -22.45
N GLN A 280 -48.99 -6.17 -21.40
CA GLN A 280 -49.62 -6.19 -20.08
C GLN A 280 -49.69 -7.53 -19.34
N SER A 281 -49.21 -7.40 -18.20
CA SER A 281 -49.76 -7.74 -16.89
C SER A 281 -49.23 -9.06 -16.28
N GLU A 282 -48.68 -8.82 -15.19
CA GLU A 282 -49.15 -9.06 -13.82
C GLU A 282 -48.69 -10.34 -13.17
N GLN A 283 -48.24 -10.05 -11.99
CA GLN A 283 -48.49 -10.67 -10.68
C GLN A 283 -47.53 -11.80 -10.28
N GLU A 284 -46.78 -11.45 -9.27
CA GLU A 284 -47.03 -11.64 -7.80
C GLU A 284 -46.72 -13.03 -7.26
N VAL A 285 -46.00 -12.99 -6.16
CA VAL A 285 -46.06 -13.90 -4.99
C VAL A 285 -45.26 -15.20 -5.06
N LYS A 286 -44.11 -15.26 -4.49
CA LYS A 286 -43.84 -15.85 -3.18
C LYS A 286 -42.45 -15.47 -2.69
#